data_8fccb50566bb95d9d772757096fb8576
#
_entry.id   8fccb50566bb95d9d772757096fb8576
#
_cell.length_a   1.000
_cell.length_b   1.000
_cell.length_c   1.000
_cell.angle_alpha   90.00
_cell.angle_beta   90.00
_cell.angle_gamma   90.00
#
_symmetry.space_group_name_H-M   'P 1'
#
loop_
_entity.id
_entity.type
_entity.pdbx_description
1 polymer ?
#
loop_
_entity_poly.entity_id
_entity_poly.type
_entity_poly.pdbx_seq_one_letter_code
_entity_poly.pdbx_strand_id
1 'polypeptide(L)'
;MSKHFFLHNEFHWQGRHDAEDGAAGLRVHHVVQQIDYTHIGENPYGVALLGFACDAGVARNKGRIGAKKSPDLIRRALANLAWHSPHPLYDLGTVVCDDDLLESSQQHCAKIIAEVLPSVPVITLGGGHEVAWASFSGLARYFEQHHPEKAPKIGIINFDAHFDLRAFSSSQADVKPSSGTPFNQIQHYCQQQGWVFHYACLGVSKASNTRALFERAEQLNVWFVEDKDLGSVNHDYHLTQLQHFIDDCDYLYLTIDLDVFPAATAPGVSAPAARGVSYDNLAPFLDRILAHRDKLMLADIAEYNPTYDVDSQTARLAARLCWDIANAMNDKLEHQ
;
A
#
# COMPACT_ATOMS: atom_id res chain seq x y z
N MET A 1 -30.25 2.94 9.05
CA MET A 1 -29.47 2.22 8.03
C MET A 1 -28.74 3.27 7.22
N SER A 2 -27.45 3.42 7.41
CA SER A 2 -26.63 4.46 6.81
C SER A 2 -26.35 4.13 5.34
N LYS A 3 -26.84 4.99 4.43
CA LYS A 3 -26.77 4.86 2.97
C LYS A 3 -25.43 5.31 2.37
N HIS A 4 -24.33 5.38 3.13
CA HIS A 4 -23.20 6.21 2.74
C HIS A 4 -21.90 5.50 2.37
N PHE A 5 -21.84 4.15 2.40
CA PHE A 5 -20.61 3.46 2.03
C PHE A 5 -20.94 2.31 1.09
N PHE A 6 -20.77 2.54 -0.18
CA PHE A 6 -20.91 1.51 -1.20
C PHE A 6 -19.53 1.03 -1.64
N LEU A 7 -19.34 -0.27 -1.58
CA LEU A 7 -18.31 -0.93 -2.33
C LEU A 7 -18.76 -0.89 -3.80
N HIS A 8 -18.13 -0.04 -4.60
CA HIS A 8 -18.41 0.09 -6.02
C HIS A 8 -17.60 -0.93 -6.80
N ASN A 9 -18.27 -1.84 -7.48
CA ASN A 9 -17.65 -2.82 -8.37
C ASN A 9 -18.08 -2.59 -9.82
N GLU A 10 -17.91 -1.34 -10.28
CA GLU A 10 -18.32 -0.91 -11.62
C GLU A 10 -17.15 -0.91 -12.63
N PHE A 11 -15.94 -1.26 -12.19
CA PHE A 11 -14.80 -1.28 -13.09
C PHE A 11 -14.91 -2.44 -14.07
N HIS A 12 -14.78 -2.12 -15.38
CA HIS A 12 -14.81 -3.12 -16.45
C HIS A 12 -13.38 -3.48 -16.86
N TRP A 13 -12.94 -4.67 -16.49
CA TRP A 13 -11.67 -5.22 -16.91
C TRP A 13 -11.68 -5.54 -18.39
N GLN A 14 -10.84 -4.84 -19.14
CA GLN A 14 -10.69 -5.06 -20.58
C GLN A 14 -9.26 -4.74 -21.02
N GLY A 15 -8.78 -5.44 -22.04
CA GLY A 15 -7.44 -5.27 -22.56
C GLY A 15 -7.23 -5.97 -23.89
N ARG A 16 -5.98 -6.04 -24.29
CA ARG A 16 -5.56 -6.73 -25.52
C ARG A 16 -5.78 -8.25 -25.37
N HIS A 17 -6.23 -8.87 -26.42
CA HIS A 17 -6.38 -10.30 -26.54
C HIS A 17 -5.40 -10.83 -27.61
N ASP A 18 -4.48 -11.70 -27.20
CA ASP A 18 -3.49 -12.35 -28.07
C ASP A 18 -4.01 -13.76 -28.41
N ALA A 19 -5.00 -13.82 -29.31
CA ALA A 19 -5.71 -15.05 -29.63
C ALA A 19 -4.77 -16.14 -30.23
N GLU A 20 -3.71 -15.70 -30.91
CA GLU A 20 -2.67 -16.55 -31.50
C GLU A 20 -1.88 -17.37 -30.47
N ASP A 21 -1.77 -16.90 -29.22
CA ASP A 21 -0.99 -17.56 -28.16
C ASP A 21 -1.85 -18.50 -27.29
N GLY A 22 -3.16 -18.53 -27.49
CA GLY A 22 -4.09 -19.39 -26.77
C GLY A 22 -3.99 -19.22 -25.24
N ALA A 23 -3.92 -20.33 -24.51
CA ALA A 23 -3.84 -20.31 -23.04
C ALA A 23 -2.52 -19.72 -22.48
N ALA A 24 -1.48 -19.61 -23.29
CA ALA A 24 -0.23 -18.99 -22.88
C ALA A 24 -0.24 -17.45 -23.01
N GLY A 25 -1.22 -16.89 -23.72
CA GLY A 25 -1.38 -15.46 -23.94
C GLY A 25 -2.21 -14.74 -22.86
N LEU A 26 -2.27 -15.27 -21.63
CA LEU A 26 -3.10 -14.69 -20.57
C LEU A 26 -2.54 -13.37 -20.07
N ARG A 27 -3.46 -12.43 -19.85
CA ARG A 27 -3.21 -11.13 -19.22
C ARG A 27 -4.12 -10.99 -17.99
N VAL A 28 -3.83 -10.02 -17.14
CA VAL A 28 -4.57 -9.83 -15.90
C VAL A 28 -6.09 -9.76 -16.12
N HIS A 29 -6.57 -9.04 -17.15
CA HIS A 29 -8.01 -8.93 -17.41
C HIS A 29 -8.69 -10.26 -17.82
N HIS A 30 -7.93 -11.29 -18.18
CA HIS A 30 -8.48 -12.62 -18.47
C HIS A 30 -8.67 -13.48 -17.20
N VAL A 31 -7.88 -13.22 -16.15
CA VAL A 31 -7.82 -14.05 -14.95
C VAL A 31 -8.45 -13.39 -13.73
N VAL A 32 -8.64 -12.07 -13.77
CA VAL A 32 -9.25 -11.36 -12.66
C VAL A 32 -10.72 -11.75 -12.50
N GLN A 33 -11.11 -11.98 -11.24
CA GLN A 33 -12.46 -12.32 -10.85
C GLN A 33 -13.03 -11.21 -9.98
N GLN A 34 -14.07 -10.55 -10.45
CA GLN A 34 -14.81 -9.56 -9.66
C GLN A 34 -15.78 -10.31 -8.75
N ILE A 35 -15.57 -10.22 -7.45
CA ILE A 35 -16.37 -10.95 -6.46
C ILE A 35 -16.75 -10.04 -5.29
N ASP A 36 -17.85 -10.38 -4.63
CA ASP A 36 -18.14 -9.84 -3.31
C ASP A 36 -17.17 -10.44 -2.29
N TYR A 37 -16.58 -9.61 -1.43
CA TYR A 37 -15.58 -10.04 -0.44
C TYR A 37 -16.13 -11.11 0.53
N THR A 38 -17.42 -11.19 0.74
CA THR A 38 -18.07 -12.21 1.58
C THR A 38 -18.04 -13.62 0.98
N HIS A 39 -17.72 -13.76 -0.31
CA HIS A 39 -17.62 -15.04 -1.02
C HIS A 39 -16.19 -15.54 -1.23
N ILE A 40 -15.18 -14.79 -0.81
CA ILE A 40 -13.77 -15.14 -1.05
C ILE A 40 -13.32 -16.38 -0.27
N GLY A 41 -13.96 -16.68 0.85
CA GLY A 41 -13.58 -17.79 1.74
C GLY A 41 -13.73 -19.20 1.17
N GLU A 42 -14.37 -19.37 0.01
CA GLU A 42 -14.56 -20.67 -0.65
C GLU A 42 -13.32 -21.11 -1.45
N ASN A 43 -12.39 -20.19 -1.76
CA ASN A 43 -11.16 -20.48 -2.50
C ASN A 43 -9.97 -19.76 -1.86
N PRO A 44 -9.11 -20.48 -1.11
CA PRO A 44 -8.00 -19.88 -0.36
C PRO A 44 -6.80 -19.50 -1.23
N TYR A 45 -6.87 -19.66 -2.55
CA TYR A 45 -5.79 -19.35 -3.46
C TYR A 45 -6.05 -18.05 -4.20
N GLY A 46 -5.05 -17.21 -4.29
CA GLY A 46 -5.14 -15.93 -5.00
C GLY A 46 -4.72 -14.74 -4.13
N VAL A 47 -4.87 -13.56 -4.70
CA VAL A 47 -4.63 -12.27 -4.04
C VAL A 47 -5.83 -11.36 -4.29
N ALA A 48 -6.24 -10.62 -3.28
CA ALA A 48 -7.33 -9.67 -3.39
C ALA A 48 -6.84 -8.25 -3.68
N LEU A 49 -7.49 -7.57 -4.61
CA LEU A 49 -7.36 -6.14 -4.86
C LEU A 49 -8.55 -5.40 -4.26
N LEU A 50 -8.28 -4.37 -3.47
CA LEU A 50 -9.30 -3.47 -2.93
C LEU A 50 -8.93 -2.03 -3.30
N GLY A 51 -9.83 -1.30 -3.95
CA GLY A 51 -9.63 0.13 -4.20
C GLY A 51 -10.02 0.99 -2.99
N PHE A 52 -9.26 2.05 -2.74
CA PHE A 52 -9.59 3.08 -1.75
C PHE A 52 -9.57 4.46 -2.43
N ALA A 53 -10.70 4.88 -2.98
CA ALA A 53 -10.86 6.13 -3.72
C ALA A 53 -11.06 7.31 -2.77
N CYS A 54 -9.96 7.82 -2.23
CA CYS A 54 -9.92 8.92 -1.27
C CYS A 54 -8.76 9.87 -1.56
N ASP A 55 -8.98 11.15 -1.36
CA ASP A 55 -7.96 12.20 -1.27
C ASP A 55 -8.32 13.27 -0.21
N ALA A 56 -9.22 12.91 0.69
CA ALA A 56 -9.60 13.77 1.81
C ALA A 56 -8.41 14.02 2.77
N GLY A 57 -7.58 12.99 3.00
CA GLY A 57 -6.36 13.12 3.77
C GLY A 57 -5.33 14.02 3.09
N VAL A 58 -5.18 13.91 1.77
CA VAL A 58 -4.33 14.82 0.96
C VAL A 58 -4.80 16.26 1.10
N ALA A 59 -6.12 16.51 0.99
CA ALA A 59 -6.70 17.84 1.15
C ALA A 59 -6.43 18.40 2.56
N ARG A 60 -6.63 17.61 3.61
CA ARG A 60 -6.33 17.99 5.01
C ARG A 60 -4.85 18.29 5.23
N ASN A 61 -3.96 17.56 4.52
CA ASN A 61 -2.51 17.79 4.54
C ASN A 61 -2.07 18.97 3.66
N LYS A 62 -3.02 19.68 3.03
CA LYS A 62 -2.78 20.79 2.08
C LYS A 62 -1.99 20.36 0.83
N GLY A 63 -2.08 19.08 0.47
CA GLY A 63 -1.50 18.52 -0.73
C GLY A 63 -2.34 18.77 -1.97
N ARG A 64 -1.87 18.31 -3.11
CA ARG A 64 -2.56 18.42 -4.40
C ARG A 64 -3.55 17.27 -4.55
N ILE A 65 -4.84 17.55 -4.53
CA ILE A 65 -5.91 16.56 -4.68
C ILE A 65 -5.95 15.97 -6.08
N GLY A 66 -6.55 14.77 -6.21
CA GLY A 66 -6.72 14.02 -7.47
C GLY A 66 -6.51 12.52 -7.30
N ALA A 67 -5.88 12.10 -6.21
CA ALA A 67 -5.59 10.69 -5.93
C ALA A 67 -6.84 9.81 -5.76
N LYS A 68 -8.00 10.38 -5.46
CA LYS A 68 -9.29 9.65 -5.42
C LYS A 68 -9.59 8.84 -6.69
N LYS A 69 -9.02 9.22 -7.84
CA LYS A 69 -9.22 8.53 -9.12
C LYS A 69 -8.22 7.38 -9.38
N SER A 70 -7.25 7.20 -8.48
CA SER A 70 -6.14 6.27 -8.71
C SER A 70 -6.55 4.80 -8.86
N PRO A 71 -7.49 4.23 -8.08
CA PRO A 71 -7.74 2.79 -8.13
C PRO A 71 -8.11 2.27 -9.52
N ASP A 72 -9.00 2.97 -10.21
CA ASP A 72 -9.46 2.55 -11.53
C ASP A 72 -8.41 2.73 -12.62
N LEU A 73 -7.57 3.75 -12.50
CA LEU A 73 -6.51 4.00 -13.47
C LEU A 73 -5.33 3.04 -13.29
N ILE A 74 -5.03 2.62 -12.05
CA ILE A 74 -4.08 1.55 -11.79
C ILE A 74 -4.61 0.23 -12.34
N ARG A 75 -5.89 -0.13 -12.11
CA ARG A 75 -6.53 -1.32 -12.69
C ARG A 75 -6.45 -1.33 -14.21
N ARG A 76 -6.71 -0.18 -14.85
CA ARG A 76 -6.63 -0.03 -16.32
C ARG A 76 -5.23 -0.30 -16.85
N ALA A 77 -4.20 0.19 -16.18
CA ALA A 77 -2.82 -0.08 -16.54
C ALA A 77 -2.43 -1.54 -16.28
N LEU A 78 -2.90 -2.11 -15.16
CA LEU A 78 -2.66 -3.51 -14.77
C LEU A 78 -3.31 -4.51 -15.73
N ALA A 79 -4.50 -4.20 -16.28
CA ALA A 79 -5.31 -5.08 -17.11
C ALA A 79 -4.54 -5.73 -18.29
N ASN A 80 -3.59 -5.00 -18.88
CA ASN A 80 -2.81 -5.45 -20.02
C ASN A 80 -1.49 -6.17 -19.69
N LEU A 81 -1.11 -6.23 -18.39
CA LEU A 81 0.11 -6.94 -18.00
C LEU A 81 -0.10 -8.46 -18.17
N ALA A 82 0.93 -9.17 -18.64
CA ALA A 82 0.90 -10.62 -18.77
C ALA A 82 0.75 -11.26 -17.39
N TRP A 83 0.01 -12.37 -17.31
CA TRP A 83 -0.20 -13.09 -16.06
C TRP A 83 0.37 -14.49 -16.15
N HIS A 84 1.25 -14.84 -15.22
CA HIS A 84 1.99 -16.11 -15.20
C HIS A 84 1.59 -17.04 -14.06
N SER A 85 0.95 -16.51 -13.00
CA SER A 85 0.48 -17.33 -11.88
C SER A 85 -0.72 -18.19 -12.29
N PRO A 86 -0.82 -19.45 -11.80
CA PRO A 86 -2.01 -20.29 -11.97
C PRO A 86 -3.19 -19.82 -11.09
N HIS A 87 -2.96 -18.93 -10.14
CA HIS A 87 -3.95 -18.48 -9.18
C HIS A 87 -4.63 -17.18 -9.64
N PRO A 88 -5.90 -16.97 -9.27
CA PRO A 88 -6.66 -15.80 -9.65
C PRO A 88 -6.20 -14.54 -8.92
N LEU A 89 -6.60 -13.41 -9.50
CA LEU A 89 -6.60 -12.11 -8.86
C LEU A 89 -8.05 -11.74 -8.60
N TYR A 90 -8.42 -11.51 -7.32
CA TYR A 90 -9.78 -11.13 -6.95
C TYR A 90 -9.90 -9.61 -6.91
N ASP A 91 -10.84 -9.04 -7.65
CA ASP A 91 -11.18 -7.62 -7.51
C ASP A 91 -12.42 -7.46 -6.64
N LEU A 92 -12.24 -6.87 -5.48
CA LEU A 92 -13.29 -6.65 -4.49
C LEU A 92 -14.06 -5.35 -4.71
N GLY A 93 -13.70 -4.57 -5.74
CA GLY A 93 -14.25 -3.24 -5.98
C GLY A 93 -13.51 -2.14 -5.22
N THR A 94 -14.19 -1.01 -4.98
CA THR A 94 -13.59 0.21 -4.45
C THR A 94 -14.43 0.82 -3.35
N VAL A 95 -13.82 1.08 -2.20
CA VAL A 95 -14.38 1.93 -1.15
C VAL A 95 -14.20 3.38 -1.57
N VAL A 96 -15.29 4.11 -1.66
CA VAL A 96 -15.29 5.52 -2.08
C VAL A 96 -15.48 6.42 -0.86
N CYS A 97 -14.58 7.38 -0.69
CA CYS A 97 -14.71 8.44 0.28
C CYS A 97 -15.46 9.61 -0.36
N ASP A 98 -16.65 9.88 0.12
CA ASP A 98 -17.42 11.06 -0.29
C ASP A 98 -17.13 12.21 0.66
N ASP A 99 -16.99 13.41 0.10
CA ASP A 99 -16.67 14.64 0.83
C ASP A 99 -15.46 14.45 1.79
N ASP A 100 -15.60 14.84 3.06
CA ASP A 100 -14.56 14.70 4.12
C ASP A 100 -14.86 13.51 5.08
N LEU A 101 -15.52 12.44 4.60
CA LEU A 101 -15.87 11.27 5.42
C LEU A 101 -14.70 10.27 5.53
N LEU A 102 -13.48 10.76 5.71
CA LEU A 102 -12.25 10.00 5.72
C LEU A 102 -12.28 8.85 6.74
N GLU A 103 -12.58 9.14 7.98
CA GLU A 103 -12.52 8.17 9.07
C GLU A 103 -13.52 7.01 8.86
N SER A 104 -14.70 7.33 8.38
CA SER A 104 -15.73 6.33 8.08
C SER A 104 -15.33 5.45 6.90
N SER A 105 -14.75 6.03 5.86
CA SER A 105 -14.25 5.29 4.68
C SER A 105 -13.09 4.37 5.08
N GLN A 106 -12.16 4.85 5.92
CA GLN A 106 -11.06 4.05 6.46
C GLN A 106 -11.58 2.87 7.29
N GLN A 107 -12.59 3.09 8.15
CA GLN A 107 -13.21 2.01 8.93
C GLN A 107 -13.88 0.95 8.04
N HIS A 108 -14.52 1.38 6.95
CA HIS A 108 -15.15 0.46 6.01
C HIS A 108 -14.11 -0.37 5.24
N CYS A 109 -13.05 0.28 4.75
CA CYS A 109 -11.92 -0.38 4.12
C CYS A 109 -11.27 -1.41 5.07
N ALA A 110 -10.99 -1.00 6.31
CA ALA A 110 -10.43 -1.87 7.34
C ALA A 110 -11.33 -3.09 7.65
N LYS A 111 -12.64 -2.91 7.65
CA LYS A 111 -13.58 -4.03 7.84
C LYS A 111 -13.42 -5.07 6.72
N ILE A 112 -13.42 -4.65 5.46
CA ILE A 112 -13.28 -5.55 4.31
C ILE A 112 -11.94 -6.29 4.39
N ILE A 113 -10.83 -5.58 4.64
CA ILE A 113 -9.50 -6.19 4.77
C ILE A 113 -9.51 -7.27 5.86
N ALA A 114 -10.06 -6.98 7.05
CA ALA A 114 -10.11 -7.93 8.14
C ALA A 114 -10.92 -9.20 7.82
N GLU A 115 -12.00 -9.08 7.04
CA GLU A 115 -12.83 -10.20 6.62
C GLU A 115 -12.19 -11.04 5.50
N VAL A 116 -11.30 -10.47 4.71
CA VAL A 116 -10.63 -11.14 3.58
C VAL A 116 -9.32 -11.83 3.98
N LEU A 117 -8.55 -11.23 4.88
CA LEU A 117 -7.22 -11.72 5.31
C LEU A 117 -7.18 -13.17 5.82
N PRO A 118 -8.26 -13.75 6.42
CA PRO A 118 -8.26 -15.18 6.76
C PRO A 118 -8.13 -16.11 5.55
N SER A 119 -8.48 -15.63 4.35
CA SER A 119 -8.50 -16.44 3.12
C SER A 119 -7.33 -16.13 2.20
N VAL A 120 -7.07 -14.86 1.91
CA VAL A 120 -6.04 -14.44 0.96
C VAL A 120 -5.39 -13.11 1.38
N PRO A 121 -4.14 -12.86 0.99
CA PRO A 121 -3.50 -11.56 1.18
C PRO A 121 -4.21 -10.46 0.37
N VAL A 122 -4.06 -9.22 0.82
CA VAL A 122 -4.76 -8.06 0.22
C VAL A 122 -3.74 -7.03 -0.29
N ILE A 123 -4.01 -6.48 -1.47
CA ILE A 123 -3.34 -5.28 -1.99
C ILE A 123 -4.38 -4.17 -2.10
N THR A 124 -4.18 -3.07 -1.37
CA THR A 124 -5.04 -1.90 -1.47
C THR A 124 -4.48 -0.94 -2.52
N LEU A 125 -5.29 -0.59 -3.50
CA LEU A 125 -4.97 0.44 -4.49
C LEU A 125 -5.51 1.76 -3.94
N GLY A 126 -4.60 2.57 -3.37
CA GLY A 126 -4.98 3.73 -2.61
C GLY A 126 -5.25 4.98 -3.41
N GLY A 127 -5.83 5.92 -2.74
CA GLY A 127 -5.81 7.34 -2.99
C GLY A 127 -4.55 7.97 -2.40
N GLY A 128 -4.70 8.95 -1.49
CA GLY A 128 -3.59 9.48 -0.71
C GLY A 128 -3.07 8.49 0.35
N HIS A 129 -1.93 8.82 0.97
CA HIS A 129 -1.28 7.90 1.92
C HIS A 129 -2.08 7.68 3.22
N GLU A 130 -3.18 8.39 3.42
CA GLU A 130 -4.18 8.07 4.45
C GLU A 130 -4.73 6.64 4.33
N VAL A 131 -4.54 5.96 3.20
CA VAL A 131 -4.85 4.54 2.99
C VAL A 131 -4.09 3.65 3.96
N ALA A 132 -2.87 4.00 4.32
CA ALA A 132 -2.04 3.20 5.23
C ALA A 132 -2.68 3.01 6.61
N TRP A 133 -3.42 4.01 7.11
CA TRP A 133 -4.20 3.83 8.35
C TRP A 133 -5.37 2.87 8.16
N ALA A 134 -6.05 2.90 7.01
CA ALA A 134 -7.13 1.97 6.70
C ALA A 134 -6.60 0.52 6.58
N SER A 135 -5.51 0.34 5.85
CA SER A 135 -4.83 -0.94 5.65
C SER A 135 -4.38 -1.55 6.97
N PHE A 136 -3.61 -0.80 7.76
CA PHE A 136 -3.14 -1.28 9.07
C PHE A 136 -4.30 -1.58 10.03
N SER A 137 -5.34 -0.73 10.06
CA SER A 137 -6.51 -0.95 10.93
C SER A 137 -7.25 -2.25 10.56
N GLY A 138 -7.26 -2.63 9.28
CA GLY A 138 -7.81 -3.90 8.83
C GLY A 138 -6.97 -5.08 9.31
N LEU A 139 -5.65 -4.99 9.16
CA LEU A 139 -4.72 -6.01 9.64
C LEU A 139 -4.78 -6.14 11.17
N ALA A 140 -4.84 -5.03 11.90
CA ALA A 140 -4.97 -5.02 13.35
C ALA A 140 -6.26 -5.71 13.81
N ARG A 141 -7.40 -5.35 13.18
CA ARG A 141 -8.70 -5.98 13.47
C ARG A 141 -8.68 -7.48 13.20
N TYR A 142 -8.01 -7.94 12.13
CA TYR A 142 -7.81 -9.36 11.85
C TYR A 142 -7.13 -10.05 13.04
N PHE A 143 -6.02 -9.50 13.57
CA PHE A 143 -5.31 -10.10 14.70
C PHE A 143 -6.13 -10.07 15.99
N GLU A 144 -6.85 -8.99 16.27
CA GLU A 144 -7.75 -8.91 17.42
C GLU A 144 -8.84 -9.98 17.41
N GLN A 145 -9.35 -10.33 16.22
CA GLN A 145 -10.42 -11.30 16.06
C GLN A 145 -9.94 -12.74 16.05
N HIS A 146 -8.78 -13.03 15.44
CA HIS A 146 -8.34 -14.40 15.19
C HIS A 146 -7.17 -14.83 16.08
N HIS A 147 -6.43 -13.89 16.67
CA HIS A 147 -5.24 -14.14 17.50
C HIS A 147 -5.23 -13.27 18.76
N PRO A 148 -6.33 -13.17 19.53
CA PRO A 148 -6.45 -12.23 20.64
C PRO A 148 -5.43 -12.48 21.78
N GLU A 149 -4.90 -13.71 21.86
CA GLU A 149 -3.97 -14.13 22.91
C GLU A 149 -2.53 -13.61 22.71
N LYS A 150 -2.18 -13.16 21.51
CA LYS A 150 -0.81 -12.81 21.16
C LYS A 150 -0.73 -11.47 20.46
N ALA A 151 0.03 -10.53 21.02
CA ALA A 151 0.41 -9.33 20.32
C ALA A 151 1.24 -9.68 19.06
N PRO A 152 0.79 -9.30 17.84
CA PRO A 152 1.54 -9.62 16.63
C PRO A 152 2.79 -8.74 16.50
N LYS A 153 3.88 -9.28 16.00
CA LYS A 153 5.04 -8.51 15.56
C LYS A 153 4.88 -8.17 14.08
N ILE A 154 4.23 -7.05 13.80
CA ILE A 154 4.00 -6.57 12.42
C ILE A 154 5.13 -5.61 12.04
N GLY A 155 5.93 -5.97 11.05
CA GLY A 155 6.88 -5.07 10.41
C GLY A 155 6.18 -4.26 9.32
N ILE A 156 6.16 -2.95 9.48
CA ILE A 156 5.66 -2.01 8.48
C ILE A 156 6.86 -1.51 7.69
N ILE A 157 6.90 -1.77 6.39
CA ILE A 157 7.96 -1.29 5.49
C ILE A 157 7.33 -0.32 4.51
N ASN A 158 7.77 0.94 4.59
CA ASN A 158 7.29 2.03 3.76
C ASN A 158 8.40 2.52 2.81
N PHE A 159 8.14 2.47 1.51
CA PHE A 159 8.93 3.19 0.53
C PHE A 159 8.31 4.57 0.32
N ASP A 160 8.99 5.62 0.78
CA ASP A 160 8.40 6.95 0.85
C ASP A 160 9.49 8.04 0.94
N ALA A 161 9.27 9.17 0.30
CA ALA A 161 10.09 10.36 0.51
C ALA A 161 9.79 11.07 1.84
N HIS A 162 8.68 10.71 2.51
CA HIS A 162 8.20 11.30 3.76
C HIS A 162 8.12 10.27 4.87
N PHE A 163 8.15 10.72 6.13
CA PHE A 163 7.92 9.83 7.28
C PHE A 163 6.44 9.56 7.56
N ASP A 164 5.58 10.46 7.14
CA ASP A 164 4.15 10.47 7.44
C ASP A 164 3.81 10.23 8.94
N LEU A 165 4.67 10.85 9.76
CA LEU A 165 4.62 10.87 11.22
C LEU A 165 4.15 12.22 11.78
N ARG A 166 3.39 13.03 11.00
CA ARG A 166 2.90 14.33 11.48
C ARG A 166 2.04 14.16 12.74
N ALA A 167 2.10 15.17 13.62
CA ALA A 167 1.17 15.24 14.75
C ALA A 167 -0.27 15.42 14.27
N PHE A 168 -1.21 14.84 14.99
CA PHE A 168 -2.64 14.95 14.72
C PHE A 168 -3.43 15.07 16.03
N SER A 169 -4.66 15.59 15.94
CA SER A 169 -5.64 15.59 17.02
C SER A 169 -7.04 15.44 16.44
N SER A 170 -7.82 14.54 16.99
CA SER A 170 -9.24 14.39 16.62
C SER A 170 -10.12 15.52 17.13
N SER A 171 -9.66 16.29 18.12
CA SER A 171 -10.40 17.40 18.76
C SER A 171 -10.08 18.78 18.19
N GLN A 172 -9.02 18.93 17.39
CA GLN A 172 -8.59 20.20 16.82
C GLN A 172 -8.69 20.14 15.29
N ALA A 173 -9.50 21.03 14.71
CA ALA A 173 -9.79 21.03 13.27
C ALA A 173 -8.53 21.21 12.39
N ASP A 174 -7.57 22.02 12.83
CA ASP A 174 -6.37 22.36 12.06
C ASP A 174 -5.30 21.25 12.04
N VAL A 175 -5.45 20.20 12.86
CA VAL A 175 -4.51 19.08 12.99
C VAL A 175 -5.23 17.72 12.93
N LYS A 176 -6.31 17.64 12.18
CA LYS A 176 -7.01 16.37 11.93
C LYS A 176 -6.08 15.33 11.28
N PRO A 177 -6.37 14.04 11.46
CA PRO A 177 -5.74 12.97 10.69
C PRO A 177 -5.77 13.28 9.18
N SER A 178 -4.66 13.01 8.51
CA SER A 178 -4.43 13.36 7.11
C SER A 178 -3.53 12.33 6.41
N SER A 179 -3.17 12.55 5.15
CA SER A 179 -2.21 11.71 4.44
C SER A 179 -0.81 11.72 5.09
N GLY A 180 -0.45 12.78 5.80
CA GLY A 180 0.85 12.88 6.49
C GLY A 180 0.88 12.33 7.93
N THR A 181 -0.17 11.63 8.38
CA THR A 181 -0.29 11.19 9.78
C THR A 181 -0.42 9.67 10.00
N PRO A 182 -0.55 8.80 8.96
CA PRO A 182 -0.98 7.42 9.18
C PRO A 182 -0.07 6.65 10.12
N PHE A 183 1.25 6.78 10.01
CA PHE A 183 2.17 6.01 10.86
C PHE A 183 2.23 6.54 12.30
N ASN A 184 1.91 7.81 12.53
CA ASN A 184 1.71 8.32 13.89
C ASN A 184 0.37 7.81 14.50
N GLN A 185 -0.67 7.65 13.68
CA GLN A 185 -1.92 7.01 14.11
C GLN A 185 -1.70 5.54 14.48
N ILE A 186 -0.94 4.81 13.64
CA ILE A 186 -0.55 3.43 13.89
C ILE A 186 0.26 3.30 15.19
N GLN A 187 1.22 4.21 15.39
CA GLN A 187 2.02 4.22 16.62
C GLN A 187 1.14 4.39 17.88
N HIS A 188 0.21 5.35 17.85
CA HIS A 188 -0.71 5.55 18.97
C HIS A 188 -1.60 4.31 19.20
N TYR A 189 -2.08 3.68 18.15
CA TYR A 189 -2.85 2.44 18.25
C TYR A 189 -2.00 1.31 18.87
N CYS A 190 -0.80 1.07 18.37
CA CYS A 190 0.10 0.07 18.92
C CYS A 190 0.37 0.31 20.42
N GLN A 191 0.63 1.55 20.79
CA GLN A 191 0.82 1.92 22.19
C GLN A 191 -0.41 1.63 23.06
N GLN A 192 -1.62 1.90 22.57
CA GLN A 192 -2.87 1.60 23.28
C GLN A 192 -3.12 0.10 23.44
N GLN A 193 -2.74 -0.70 22.44
CA GLN A 193 -2.89 -2.15 22.46
C GLN A 193 -1.71 -2.88 23.16
N GLY A 194 -0.66 -2.17 23.55
CA GLY A 194 0.56 -2.78 24.07
C GLY A 194 1.36 -3.55 23.00
N TRP A 195 1.17 -3.20 21.72
CA TRP A 195 1.92 -3.75 20.61
C TRP A 195 3.19 -2.97 20.33
N VAL A 196 4.18 -3.64 19.77
CA VAL A 196 5.39 -2.95 19.30
C VAL A 196 5.08 -2.20 18.00
N PHE A 197 5.41 -0.91 17.96
CA PHE A 197 5.44 -0.15 16.73
C PHE A 197 6.76 -0.41 15.99
N HIS A 198 6.72 -1.24 14.97
CA HIS A 198 7.89 -1.67 14.23
C HIS A 198 7.80 -1.14 12.79
N TYR A 199 8.47 -0.01 12.56
CA TYR A 199 8.33 0.78 11.33
C TYR A 199 9.68 1.07 10.69
N ALA A 200 9.78 0.77 9.39
CA ALA A 200 10.89 1.10 8.52
C ALA A 200 10.43 2.06 7.42
N CYS A 201 11.17 3.14 7.18
CA CYS A 201 10.88 4.11 6.12
C CYS A 201 12.12 4.26 5.20
N LEU A 202 11.98 3.83 3.95
CA LEU A 202 13.07 3.74 2.98
C LEU A 202 12.86 4.73 1.84
N GLY A 203 13.82 5.63 1.63
CA GLY A 203 13.75 6.67 0.60
C GLY A 203 13.54 8.08 1.13
N VAL A 204 13.67 8.27 2.45
CA VAL A 204 13.37 9.54 3.14
C VAL A 204 14.15 10.70 2.54
N SER A 205 13.44 11.71 2.07
CA SER A 205 14.04 12.96 1.59
C SER A 205 14.28 13.92 2.76
N LYS A 206 15.53 14.20 3.05
CA LYS A 206 15.88 15.18 4.09
C LYS A 206 15.36 16.58 3.79
N ALA A 207 15.23 16.92 2.50
CA ALA A 207 14.71 18.21 2.06
C ALA A 207 13.20 18.36 2.24
N SER A 208 12.46 17.24 2.31
CA SER A 208 11.00 17.21 2.40
C SER A 208 10.47 16.97 3.80
N ASN A 209 11.35 16.59 4.74
CA ASN A 209 10.99 16.32 6.13
C ASN A 209 11.58 17.36 7.08
N THR A 210 10.73 17.95 7.92
CA THR A 210 11.18 18.91 8.93
C THR A 210 12.01 18.23 10.02
N ARG A 211 12.83 18.99 10.73
CA ARG A 211 13.61 18.49 11.87
C ARG A 211 12.71 17.79 12.91
N ALA A 212 11.51 18.30 13.16
CA ALA A 212 10.57 17.68 14.10
C ALA A 212 10.13 16.28 13.69
N LEU A 213 10.08 15.96 12.38
CA LEU A 213 9.77 14.60 11.90
C LEU A 213 10.94 13.65 12.10
N PHE A 214 12.19 14.10 11.91
CA PHE A 214 13.38 13.31 12.24
C PHE A 214 13.47 13.02 13.73
N GLU A 215 13.31 14.05 14.58
CA GLU A 215 13.31 13.89 16.03
C GLU A 215 12.22 12.90 16.50
N ARG A 216 11.04 12.93 15.87
CA ARG A 216 9.96 11.98 16.17
C ARG A 216 10.31 10.57 15.69
N ALA A 217 10.85 10.40 14.50
CA ALA A 217 11.29 9.11 14.00
C ALA A 217 12.34 8.48 14.92
N GLU A 218 13.32 9.26 15.40
CA GLU A 218 14.32 8.82 16.39
C GLU A 218 13.69 8.43 17.73
N GLN A 219 12.79 9.25 18.28
CA GLN A 219 12.07 8.96 19.53
C GLN A 219 11.23 7.68 19.47
N LEU A 220 10.71 7.35 18.28
CA LEU A 220 9.89 6.18 18.04
C LEU A 220 10.72 4.95 17.59
N ASN A 221 12.04 5.05 17.55
CA ASN A 221 12.96 4.02 17.07
C ASN A 221 12.63 3.54 15.64
N VAL A 222 12.21 4.46 14.76
CA VAL A 222 11.98 4.17 13.35
C VAL A 222 13.31 3.90 12.67
N TRP A 223 13.42 2.76 12.00
CA TRP A 223 14.54 2.55 11.10
C TRP A 223 14.28 3.27 9.78
N PHE A 224 15.18 4.13 9.36
CA PHE A 224 15.02 4.84 8.08
C PHE A 224 16.32 4.92 7.30
N VAL A 225 16.18 5.02 5.98
CA VAL A 225 17.29 5.24 5.05
C VAL A 225 16.94 6.44 4.16
N GLU A 226 17.86 7.42 4.10
CA GLU A 226 17.65 8.57 3.23
C GLU A 226 17.74 8.18 1.75
N ASP A 227 17.06 8.93 0.88
CA ASP A 227 16.99 8.72 -0.57
C ASP A 227 18.36 8.61 -1.25
N LYS A 228 19.34 9.34 -0.74
CA LYS A 228 20.72 9.34 -1.25
C LYS A 228 21.50 8.06 -0.91
N ASP A 229 21.08 7.35 0.13
CA ASP A 229 21.84 6.22 0.69
C ASP A 229 21.33 4.87 0.18
N LEU A 230 20.09 4.78 -0.34
CA LEU A 230 19.55 3.55 -0.91
C LEU A 230 20.28 3.04 -2.16
N GLY A 231 20.88 3.92 -2.95
CA GLY A 231 21.66 3.56 -4.14
C GLY A 231 23.18 3.81 -4.00
N SER A 232 23.68 3.92 -2.78
CA SER A 232 25.07 4.25 -2.48
C SER A 232 25.94 3.00 -2.32
N VAL A 233 27.24 3.24 -2.03
CA VAL A 233 28.20 2.19 -1.66
C VAL A 233 27.78 1.38 -0.42
N ASN A 234 26.83 1.87 0.37
CA ASN A 234 26.28 1.20 1.54
C ASN A 234 25.05 0.32 1.23
N HIS A 235 24.74 0.09 -0.04
CA HIS A 235 23.57 -0.66 -0.49
C HIS A 235 23.48 -2.04 0.18
N ASP A 236 24.54 -2.83 0.18
CA ASP A 236 24.57 -4.17 0.80
C ASP A 236 24.40 -4.12 2.32
N TYR A 237 24.93 -3.05 2.96
CA TYR A 237 24.69 -2.82 4.39
C TYR A 237 23.21 -2.60 4.68
N HIS A 238 22.53 -1.75 3.92
CA HIS A 238 21.12 -1.49 4.11
C HIS A 238 20.24 -2.70 3.77
N LEU A 239 20.61 -3.51 2.77
CA LEU A 239 19.93 -4.78 2.49
C LEU A 239 20.08 -5.78 3.66
N THR A 240 21.24 -5.80 4.31
CA THR A 240 21.45 -6.63 5.51
C THR A 240 20.60 -6.12 6.68
N GLN A 241 20.51 -4.80 6.88
CA GLN A 241 19.64 -4.23 7.91
C GLN A 241 18.16 -4.51 7.63
N LEU A 242 17.72 -4.46 6.36
CA LEU A 242 16.37 -4.86 5.97
C LEU A 242 16.10 -6.33 6.30
N GLN A 243 17.08 -7.23 6.04
CA GLN A 243 16.94 -8.64 6.41
C GLN A 243 16.75 -8.81 7.92
N HIS A 244 17.56 -8.12 8.75
CA HIS A 244 17.40 -8.20 10.20
C HIS A 244 16.04 -7.66 10.66
N PHE A 245 15.55 -6.57 10.02
CA PHE A 245 14.22 -6.03 10.30
C PHE A 245 13.13 -7.06 9.98
N ILE A 246 13.21 -7.71 8.82
CA ILE A 246 12.26 -8.75 8.39
C ILE A 246 12.32 -9.98 9.32
N ASP A 247 13.52 -10.39 9.72
CA ASP A 247 13.71 -11.57 10.58
C ASP A 247 13.07 -11.36 11.97
N ASP A 248 13.07 -10.12 12.46
CA ASP A 248 12.46 -9.74 13.75
C ASP A 248 10.93 -9.64 13.70
N CYS A 249 10.29 -9.79 12.54
CA CYS A 249 8.84 -9.70 12.37
C CYS A 249 8.20 -11.08 12.19
N ASP A 250 6.99 -11.25 12.74
CA ASP A 250 6.14 -12.41 12.45
C ASP A 250 5.38 -12.20 11.11
N TYR A 251 4.96 -10.96 10.85
CA TYR A 251 4.15 -10.55 9.70
C TYR A 251 4.67 -9.26 9.09
N LEU A 252 4.42 -9.07 7.78
CA LEU A 252 4.82 -7.87 7.05
C LEU A 252 3.61 -7.16 6.44
N TYR A 253 3.67 -5.86 6.52
CA TYR A 253 2.84 -4.92 5.78
C TYR A 253 3.74 -4.02 4.95
N LEU A 254 3.61 -4.09 3.63
CA LEU A 254 4.36 -3.28 2.67
C LEU A 254 3.48 -2.13 2.20
N THR A 255 3.97 -0.91 2.27
CA THR A 255 3.30 0.27 1.70
C THR A 255 4.27 1.02 0.79
N ILE A 256 3.78 1.46 -0.36
CA ILE A 256 4.59 2.18 -1.34
C ILE A 256 3.89 3.50 -1.67
N ASP A 257 4.47 4.59 -1.19
CA ASP A 257 4.17 5.92 -1.69
C ASP A 257 4.94 6.16 -2.99
N LEU A 258 4.21 6.47 -4.06
CA LEU A 258 4.84 6.66 -5.38
C LEU A 258 5.72 7.91 -5.45
N ASP A 259 5.66 8.80 -4.46
CA ASP A 259 6.53 9.97 -4.39
C ASP A 259 7.96 9.67 -3.92
N VAL A 260 8.21 8.41 -3.49
CA VAL A 260 9.57 7.91 -3.27
C VAL A 260 10.41 7.95 -4.55
N PHE A 261 9.75 7.82 -5.72
CA PHE A 261 10.44 7.86 -7.01
C PHE A 261 10.73 9.29 -7.47
N PRO A 262 11.77 9.51 -8.30
CA PRO A 262 12.01 10.81 -8.90
C PRO A 262 10.80 11.30 -9.70
N ALA A 263 10.54 12.60 -9.71
CA ALA A 263 9.49 13.22 -10.52
C ALA A 263 9.58 12.87 -12.03
N ALA A 264 10.78 12.55 -12.52
CA ALA A 264 10.99 12.05 -13.88
C ALA A 264 10.43 10.63 -14.10
N THR A 265 10.30 9.83 -13.04
CA THR A 265 9.75 8.46 -13.06
C THR A 265 8.29 8.45 -12.67
N ALA A 266 7.91 9.17 -11.63
CA ALA A 266 6.56 9.27 -11.10
C ALA A 266 6.11 10.74 -11.00
N PRO A 267 5.78 11.41 -12.13
CA PRO A 267 5.29 12.79 -12.11
C PRO A 267 3.89 12.92 -11.49
N GLY A 268 3.07 11.87 -11.57
CA GLY A 268 1.68 11.84 -11.13
C GLY A 268 1.53 11.58 -9.64
N VAL A 269 2.04 12.49 -8.80
CA VAL A 269 1.93 12.43 -7.34
C VAL A 269 1.64 13.80 -6.76
N SER A 270 1.18 13.85 -5.49
CA SER A 270 0.90 15.11 -4.80
C SER A 270 2.17 15.92 -4.54
N ALA A 271 3.26 15.28 -4.10
CA ALA A 271 4.50 15.93 -3.71
C ALA A 271 5.71 15.30 -4.45
N PRO A 272 5.94 15.64 -5.74
CA PRO A 272 6.96 14.98 -6.55
C PRO A 272 8.37 15.21 -5.99
N ALA A 273 9.11 14.13 -5.80
CA ALA A 273 10.48 14.20 -5.32
C ALA A 273 11.44 14.74 -6.40
N ALA A 274 12.22 15.75 -6.06
CA ALA A 274 13.21 16.30 -6.97
C ALA A 274 14.38 15.33 -7.20
N ARG A 275 14.77 14.57 -6.17
CA ARG A 275 15.77 13.50 -6.23
C ARG A 275 15.09 12.14 -6.32
N GLY A 276 14.45 11.70 -5.24
CA GLY A 276 13.83 10.38 -5.12
C GLY A 276 14.82 9.22 -5.23
N VAL A 277 14.30 8.02 -5.21
CA VAL A 277 15.03 6.75 -5.39
C VAL A 277 14.69 6.17 -6.76
N SER A 278 15.68 5.88 -7.60
CA SER A 278 15.41 5.23 -8.88
C SER A 278 14.85 3.82 -8.67
N TYR A 279 14.07 3.33 -9.63
CA TYR A 279 13.52 1.97 -9.56
C TYR A 279 14.63 0.92 -9.38
N ASP A 280 15.74 1.05 -10.11
CA ASP A 280 16.86 0.10 -10.03
C ASP A 280 17.51 0.05 -8.64
N ASN A 281 17.51 1.16 -7.92
CA ASN A 281 18.04 1.22 -6.56
C ASN A 281 17.04 0.70 -5.52
N LEU A 282 15.75 0.85 -5.77
CA LEU A 282 14.67 0.35 -4.89
C LEU A 282 14.42 -1.13 -5.09
N ALA A 283 14.50 -1.64 -6.32
CA ALA A 283 14.12 -3.00 -6.69
C ALA A 283 14.79 -4.09 -5.82
N PRO A 284 16.10 -4.04 -5.50
CA PRO A 284 16.71 -5.07 -4.64
C PRO A 284 16.12 -5.14 -3.23
N PHE A 285 15.63 -3.99 -2.70
CA PHE A 285 14.94 -3.97 -1.40
C PHE A 285 13.53 -4.56 -1.53
N LEU A 286 12.81 -4.21 -2.60
CA LEU A 286 11.50 -4.78 -2.90
C LEU A 286 11.62 -6.29 -3.09
N ASP A 287 12.55 -6.77 -3.90
CA ASP A 287 12.80 -8.20 -4.13
C ASP A 287 13.10 -8.95 -2.83
N ARG A 288 13.87 -8.33 -1.91
CA ARG A 288 14.15 -8.89 -0.59
C ARG A 288 12.87 -9.05 0.24
N ILE A 289 11.97 -8.08 0.24
CA ILE A 289 10.67 -8.14 0.93
C ILE A 289 9.79 -9.23 0.30
N LEU A 290 9.70 -9.24 -1.04
CA LEU A 290 8.89 -10.21 -1.78
C LEU A 290 9.40 -11.65 -1.66
N ALA A 291 10.69 -11.85 -1.41
CA ALA A 291 11.24 -13.17 -1.07
C ALA A 291 10.69 -13.73 0.26
N HIS A 292 10.21 -12.86 1.16
CA HIS A 292 9.56 -13.24 2.43
C HIS A 292 8.03 -13.19 2.33
N ARG A 293 7.49 -13.64 1.20
CA ARG A 293 6.05 -13.67 0.90
C ARG A 293 5.21 -14.45 1.91
N ASP A 294 5.79 -15.39 2.62
CA ASP A 294 5.18 -16.15 3.71
C ASP A 294 4.75 -15.25 4.89
N LYS A 295 5.47 -14.15 5.12
CA LYS A 295 5.14 -13.14 6.13
C LYS A 295 4.28 -12.00 5.58
N LEU A 296 4.26 -11.78 4.25
CA LEU A 296 3.60 -10.64 3.62
C LEU A 296 2.09 -10.87 3.52
N MET A 297 1.33 -10.20 4.37
CA MET A 297 -0.13 -10.34 4.45
C MET A 297 -0.87 -9.22 3.73
N LEU A 298 -0.28 -8.04 3.69
CA LEU A 298 -0.93 -6.82 3.24
C LEU A 298 0.06 -5.93 2.50
N ALA A 299 -0.39 -5.34 1.40
CA ALA A 299 0.32 -4.24 0.75
C ALA A 299 -0.63 -3.13 0.35
N ASP A 300 -0.11 -1.91 0.16
CA ASP A 300 -0.82 -0.87 -0.57
C ASP A 300 0.13 -0.02 -1.43
N ILE A 301 -0.48 0.68 -2.38
CA ILE A 301 0.17 1.63 -3.29
C ILE A 301 -0.58 2.94 -3.18
N ALA A 302 0.10 4.00 -2.78
CA ALA A 302 -0.47 5.29 -2.44
C ALA A 302 0.02 6.45 -3.32
N GLU A 303 -0.68 7.57 -3.24
CA GLU A 303 -0.34 8.89 -3.80
C GLU A 303 -0.30 8.98 -5.33
N TYR A 304 -0.76 7.96 -6.08
CA TYR A 304 -0.95 8.15 -7.51
C TYR A 304 -1.99 9.26 -7.76
N ASN A 305 -1.57 10.33 -8.40
CA ASN A 305 -2.45 11.44 -8.75
C ASN A 305 -2.49 11.64 -10.28
N PRO A 306 -3.53 11.15 -10.95
CA PRO A 306 -3.63 11.20 -12.41
C PRO A 306 -3.72 12.62 -12.98
N THR A 307 -4.05 13.62 -12.17
CA THR A 307 -4.11 15.01 -12.62
C THR A 307 -2.74 15.54 -13.05
N TYR A 308 -1.67 14.99 -12.49
CA TYR A 308 -0.29 15.40 -12.75
C TYR A 308 0.51 14.34 -13.51
N ASP A 309 -0.12 13.21 -13.87
CA ASP A 309 0.54 12.16 -14.63
C ASP A 309 0.72 12.54 -16.09
N VAL A 310 1.76 12.02 -16.70
CA VAL A 310 2.11 12.24 -18.10
C VAL A 310 2.05 10.90 -18.83
N ASP A 311 1.18 10.78 -19.82
CA ASP A 311 1.03 9.56 -20.63
C ASP A 311 0.85 8.28 -19.78
N SER A 312 0.16 8.38 -18.65
CA SER A 312 -0.04 7.27 -17.71
C SER A 312 1.27 6.61 -17.21
N GLN A 313 2.37 7.36 -17.17
CA GLN A 313 3.68 6.87 -16.75
C GLN A 313 3.65 6.37 -15.31
N THR A 314 3.08 7.18 -14.40
CA THR A 314 2.94 6.83 -12.99
C THR A 314 1.93 5.70 -12.78
N ALA A 315 0.83 5.68 -13.55
CA ALA A 315 -0.12 4.57 -13.52
C ALA A 315 0.53 3.24 -13.92
N ARG A 316 1.38 3.24 -14.96
CA ARG A 316 2.11 2.04 -15.38
C ARG A 316 3.11 1.57 -14.35
N LEU A 317 3.79 2.49 -13.66
CA LEU A 317 4.68 2.17 -12.54
C LEU A 317 3.90 1.52 -11.39
N ALA A 318 2.81 2.15 -10.95
CA ALA A 318 1.94 1.61 -9.90
C ALA A 318 1.40 0.21 -10.27
N ALA A 319 0.95 0.02 -11.51
CA ALA A 319 0.48 -1.26 -12.00
C ALA A 319 1.60 -2.32 -12.01
N ARG A 320 2.83 -1.94 -12.36
CA ARG A 320 3.98 -2.86 -12.33
C ARG A 320 4.32 -3.28 -10.91
N LEU A 321 4.36 -2.35 -9.96
CA LEU A 321 4.58 -2.66 -8.55
C LEU A 321 3.47 -3.58 -7.99
N CYS A 322 2.21 -3.27 -8.30
CA CYS A 322 1.07 -4.12 -7.95
C CYS A 322 1.21 -5.54 -8.52
N TRP A 323 1.64 -5.65 -9.77
CA TRP A 323 1.85 -6.92 -10.45
C TRP A 323 2.97 -7.75 -9.80
N ASP A 324 4.13 -7.11 -9.47
CA ASP A 324 5.26 -7.77 -8.80
C ASP A 324 4.84 -8.30 -7.42
N ILE A 325 4.12 -7.48 -6.63
CA ILE A 325 3.61 -7.86 -5.31
C ILE A 325 2.59 -8.99 -5.43
N ALA A 326 1.62 -8.89 -6.36
CA ALA A 326 0.57 -9.88 -6.53
C ALA A 326 1.14 -11.25 -6.95
N ASN A 327 2.11 -11.29 -7.87
CA ASN A 327 2.76 -12.55 -8.24
C ASN A 327 3.52 -13.16 -7.05
N ALA A 328 4.29 -12.37 -6.30
CA ALA A 328 5.00 -12.88 -5.14
C ALA A 328 4.04 -13.43 -4.05
N MET A 329 2.92 -12.74 -3.78
CA MET A 329 1.91 -13.21 -2.84
C MET A 329 1.22 -14.50 -3.33
N ASN A 330 1.01 -14.65 -4.64
CA ASN A 330 0.43 -15.84 -5.22
C ASN A 330 1.37 -17.07 -5.14
N ASP A 331 2.66 -16.88 -5.34
CA ASP A 331 3.66 -17.96 -5.28
C ASP A 331 3.79 -18.58 -3.87
N LYS A 332 3.29 -17.91 -2.83
CA LYS A 332 3.25 -18.46 -1.46
C LYS A 332 2.56 -19.82 -1.40
N LEU A 333 1.65 -20.11 -2.31
CA LEU A 333 0.73 -21.23 -2.26
C LEU A 333 1.28 -22.50 -2.93
N GLU A 334 2.37 -22.40 -3.72
CA GLU A 334 2.97 -23.56 -4.41
C GLU A 334 3.92 -24.40 -3.53
N HIS A 335 4.24 -23.91 -2.33
CA HIS A 335 5.26 -24.52 -1.45
C HIS A 335 4.72 -24.97 -0.08
N GLN A 336 3.40 -24.97 0.12
CA GLN A 336 2.69 -25.59 1.24
C GLN A 336 2.09 -26.93 0.83
#